data_58b167ac3f918299c5a76d8a41f2d1a2
#
_entry.id   58b167ac3f918299c5a76d8a41f2d1a2
#
_cell.length_a   1.000
_cell.length_b   1.000
_cell.length_c   1.000
_cell.angle_alpha   90.00
_cell.angle_beta   90.00
_cell.angle_gamma   90.00
#
_symmetry.space_group_name_H-M   'P 1'
#
loop_
_entity.id
_entity.type
_entity.pdbx_description
1 polymer ?
#
loop_
_entity_poly.entity_id
_entity_poly.type
_entity_poly.pdbx_seq_one_letter_code
_entity_poly.pdbx_strand_id
1 'polypeptide(L)'
;RGVQDNQDRVAINIKLKEGKKNFWFGDVTAGLGNATNDDLYLFQPKLFYYTPKYTINIIGDLNNLGDVVLDRNDIRGFGGGFRSQSPSNGTNLSLGSAGLGFLNANSRNANRIETKLSAVNYSYSPTEKLDLSGFLIWSSNSNGQKNNTAQSFNDDPSRNDFVQSLTDQFSNTGLFNFRSIYKKNFNSQVNYDVTGRFSNERRTDNVNSQVLSDISELEKSTPYKINQSLSYFYTINEKNILALEMKHLLQDEDPFYVALLENDPLNNNTPEADGFDSTANVLGLDTGLDLYELNQNRRVKSNQLDAKLDYYYILNEKSNLNIVGGTILSKQNFDSIFFQVLDNQGTTLDPIPTFGTDLQTANDIEYKFSDLYLGLRYRVKSGIFTFSPGFTAHAYNTNNSQYGTDFFKDTFQKLLPEFKMIMQFKRSESLTLDYRQQVNFTDVNQLAKGMVDNGYNAFFAGNSEVMNASIHNVSLFYRSYNLYNASNVFARVAYTKTIDQISTDFNFVPGSVVSFRTNLNSPFD
;
A
#
# COMPACT_ATOMS: atom_id res chain seq x y z
N ARG A 1 -15.86 -16.99 -16.80
CA ARG A 1 -15.40 -15.64 -17.23
C ARG A 1 -16.42 -14.84 -18.07
N GLY A 2 -17.34 -15.44 -18.81
CA GLY A 2 -18.31 -14.73 -19.67
C GLY A 2 -19.54 -14.15 -18.96
N VAL A 3 -19.82 -14.53 -17.72
CA VAL A 3 -21.06 -14.13 -17.03
C VAL A 3 -20.94 -12.76 -16.33
N GLN A 4 -19.73 -12.36 -15.92
CA GLN A 4 -19.46 -11.08 -15.26
C GLN A 4 -18.74 -10.04 -16.12
N ASP A 5 -18.10 -10.44 -17.20
CA ASP A 5 -17.22 -9.58 -17.97
C ASP A 5 -17.96 -8.94 -19.15
N ASN A 6 -18.37 -7.68 -18.97
CA ASN A 6 -18.92 -6.87 -20.06
C ASN A 6 -17.83 -6.15 -20.87
N GLN A 7 -16.56 -6.56 -20.74
CA GLN A 7 -15.46 -5.95 -21.50
C GLN A 7 -15.19 -6.78 -22.74
N ASP A 8 -15.29 -6.14 -23.91
CA ASP A 8 -14.76 -6.68 -25.16
C ASP A 8 -13.24 -6.73 -25.07
N ARG A 9 -12.70 -7.87 -24.64
CA ARG A 9 -11.25 -8.10 -24.59
C ARG A 9 -10.80 -8.67 -25.92
N VAL A 10 -9.92 -7.95 -26.59
CA VAL A 10 -9.20 -8.46 -27.75
C VAL A 10 -7.97 -9.19 -27.26
N ALA A 11 -7.88 -10.50 -27.53
CA ALA A 11 -6.69 -11.28 -27.29
C ALA A 11 -5.90 -11.40 -28.61
N ILE A 12 -4.67 -10.90 -28.62
CA ILE A 12 -3.73 -11.12 -29.72
C ILE A 12 -2.97 -12.40 -29.40
N ASN A 13 -3.14 -13.42 -30.23
CA ASN A 13 -2.38 -14.66 -30.12
C ASN A 13 -1.19 -14.59 -31.08
N ILE A 14 0.00 -14.39 -30.54
CA ILE A 14 1.25 -14.38 -31.32
C ILE A 14 1.74 -15.85 -31.43
N LYS A 15 1.76 -16.39 -32.63
CA LYS A 15 2.32 -17.73 -32.90
C LYS A 15 3.72 -17.60 -33.52
N LEU A 16 4.66 -18.38 -33.00
CA LEU A 16 5.98 -18.50 -33.61
C LEU A 16 5.87 -19.14 -35.01
N LYS A 17 6.71 -18.71 -35.96
CA LYS A 17 6.80 -19.33 -37.29
C LYS A 17 7.19 -20.82 -37.16
N GLU A 18 6.66 -21.65 -38.04
CA GLU A 18 7.03 -23.06 -38.08
C GLU A 18 8.54 -23.23 -38.19
N GLY A 19 9.11 -24.18 -37.44
CA GLY A 19 10.55 -24.43 -37.40
C GLY A 19 11.33 -23.67 -36.31
N LYS A 20 10.78 -22.65 -35.69
CA LYS A 20 11.42 -21.88 -34.57
C LYS A 20 10.95 -22.41 -33.23
N LYS A 21 11.41 -23.59 -32.81
CA LYS A 21 10.88 -24.29 -31.64
C LYS A 21 11.73 -24.12 -30.38
N ASN A 22 13.03 -24.00 -30.49
CA ASN A 22 13.96 -23.86 -29.34
C ASN A 22 15.06 -22.88 -29.74
N PHE A 23 15.10 -21.73 -29.12
CA PHE A 23 16.11 -20.73 -29.43
C PHE A 23 16.45 -19.84 -28.23
N TRP A 24 17.70 -19.41 -28.24
CA TRP A 24 18.21 -18.39 -27.35
C TRP A 24 18.34 -17.07 -28.11
N PHE A 25 18.05 -15.99 -27.48
CA PHE A 25 18.41 -14.66 -27.93
C PHE A 25 18.64 -13.76 -26.74
N GLY A 26 19.30 -12.65 -26.95
CA GLY A 26 19.58 -11.70 -25.89
C GLY A 26 20.42 -10.57 -26.40
N ASP A 27 20.62 -9.62 -25.54
CA ASP A 27 21.51 -8.49 -25.73
C ASP A 27 22.28 -8.20 -24.45
N VAL A 28 23.41 -7.55 -24.59
CA VAL A 28 24.20 -7.02 -23.48
C VAL A 28 24.54 -5.59 -23.80
N THR A 29 24.14 -4.67 -22.92
CA THR A 29 24.60 -3.29 -22.96
C THR A 29 25.63 -3.10 -21.86
N ALA A 30 26.80 -2.57 -22.21
CA ALA A 30 27.86 -2.27 -21.26
C ALA A 30 28.45 -0.90 -21.56
N GLY A 31 28.75 -0.15 -20.53
CA GLY A 31 29.36 1.18 -20.64
C GLY A 31 30.17 1.52 -19.41
N LEU A 32 31.23 2.28 -19.62
CA LEU A 32 32.04 2.89 -18.57
C LEU A 32 32.17 4.36 -18.88
N GLY A 33 32.19 5.19 -17.87
CA GLY A 33 32.32 6.63 -17.98
C GLY A 33 33.05 7.19 -16.75
N ASN A 34 33.42 8.45 -16.84
CA ASN A 34 34.01 9.16 -15.72
C ASN A 34 33.28 10.50 -15.55
N ALA A 35 32.85 10.79 -14.34
CA ALA A 35 32.34 12.08 -13.93
C ALA A 35 33.33 12.74 -12.95
N THR A 36 33.15 14.00 -12.65
CA THR A 36 34.08 14.82 -11.88
C THR A 36 34.46 14.22 -10.52
N ASN A 37 33.59 13.38 -9.93
CA ASN A 37 33.80 12.76 -8.61
C ASN A 37 33.41 11.28 -8.54
N ASP A 38 33.00 10.65 -9.65
CA ASP A 38 32.50 9.26 -9.64
C ASP A 38 32.82 8.54 -10.97
N ASP A 39 33.23 7.28 -10.87
CA ASP A 39 33.33 6.39 -12.02
C ASP A 39 31.93 5.86 -12.36
N LEU A 40 31.49 6.11 -13.58
CA LEU A 40 30.18 5.69 -14.07
C LEU A 40 30.25 4.32 -14.73
N TYR A 41 29.27 3.48 -14.47
CA TYR A 41 29.18 2.16 -15.08
C TYR A 41 27.75 1.78 -15.43
N LEU A 42 27.64 0.94 -16.47
CA LEU A 42 26.41 0.32 -16.93
C LEU A 42 26.71 -1.10 -17.39
N PHE A 43 25.96 -2.10 -16.90
CA PHE A 43 26.01 -3.46 -17.39
C PHE A 43 24.59 -4.08 -17.33
N GLN A 44 23.98 -4.30 -18.50
CA GLN A 44 22.60 -4.76 -18.65
C GLN A 44 22.54 -6.00 -19.55
N PRO A 45 22.78 -7.21 -19.00
CA PRO A 45 22.57 -8.45 -19.74
C PRO A 45 21.09 -8.82 -19.76
N LYS A 46 20.58 -9.24 -20.93
CA LYS A 46 19.26 -9.80 -21.13
C LYS A 46 19.38 -11.08 -21.92
N LEU A 47 18.89 -12.17 -21.37
CA LEU A 47 18.94 -13.49 -21.98
C LEU A 47 17.56 -14.14 -21.96
N PHE A 48 17.11 -14.61 -23.09
CA PHE A 48 15.80 -15.20 -23.27
C PHE A 48 15.93 -16.58 -23.90
N TYR A 49 15.23 -17.57 -23.32
CA TYR A 49 15.11 -18.90 -23.86
C TYR A 49 13.64 -19.28 -24.06
N TYR A 50 13.29 -19.63 -25.27
CA TYR A 50 11.93 -19.99 -25.62
C TYR A 50 11.85 -21.41 -26.19
N THR A 51 10.91 -22.18 -25.66
CA THR A 51 10.48 -23.46 -26.20
C THR A 51 8.96 -23.53 -26.23
N PRO A 52 8.33 -24.48 -26.93
CA PRO A 52 6.88 -24.66 -26.87
C PRO A 52 6.32 -24.98 -25.48
N LYS A 53 7.14 -25.53 -24.59
CA LYS A 53 6.70 -25.98 -23.25
C LYS A 53 7.17 -25.07 -22.12
N TYR A 54 8.28 -24.39 -22.29
CA TYR A 54 8.82 -23.53 -21.23
C TYR A 54 9.56 -22.32 -21.79
N THR A 55 9.53 -21.25 -21.06
CA THR A 55 10.29 -20.03 -21.32
C THR A 55 11.06 -19.65 -20.06
N ILE A 56 12.28 -19.15 -20.24
CA ILE A 56 13.11 -18.60 -19.16
C ILE A 56 13.67 -17.26 -19.66
N ASN A 57 13.49 -16.21 -18.88
CA ASN A 57 14.03 -14.90 -19.14
C ASN A 57 14.92 -14.51 -17.97
N ILE A 58 16.15 -14.10 -18.24
CA ILE A 58 17.12 -13.63 -17.25
C ILE A 58 17.48 -12.20 -17.62
N ILE A 59 17.33 -11.29 -16.67
CA ILE A 59 17.58 -9.86 -16.84
C ILE A 59 18.47 -9.43 -15.68
N GLY A 60 19.56 -8.77 -16.00
CA GLY A 60 20.44 -8.10 -15.03
C GLY A 60 20.53 -6.62 -15.32
N ASP A 61 20.76 -5.85 -14.29
CA ASP A 61 21.09 -4.44 -14.40
C ASP A 61 22.02 -4.04 -13.26
N LEU A 62 23.14 -3.48 -13.62
CA LEU A 62 24.10 -2.90 -12.70
C LEU A 62 24.44 -1.52 -13.24
N ASN A 63 24.00 -0.47 -12.58
CA ASN A 63 24.29 0.90 -13.02
C ASN A 63 24.32 1.89 -11.86
N ASN A 64 25.05 2.97 -12.05
CA ASN A 64 25.03 4.18 -11.23
C ASN A 64 24.72 5.46 -12.04
N LEU A 65 24.11 5.30 -13.20
CA LEU A 65 23.73 6.39 -14.11
C LEU A 65 22.39 7.04 -13.74
N GLY A 66 21.70 6.53 -12.73
CA GLY A 66 20.36 6.97 -12.37
C GLY A 66 19.24 6.31 -13.16
N ASP A 67 19.55 5.25 -13.91
CA ASP A 67 18.54 4.46 -14.59
C ASP A 67 17.86 3.51 -13.59
N VAL A 68 16.54 3.66 -13.44
CA VAL A 68 15.71 2.85 -12.54
C VAL A 68 14.95 1.82 -13.35
N VAL A 69 15.46 0.61 -13.40
CA VAL A 69 14.93 -0.50 -14.22
C VAL A 69 13.58 -1.00 -13.76
N LEU A 70 13.29 -0.88 -12.46
CA LEU A 70 11.99 -1.24 -11.88
C LEU A 70 11.39 -0.03 -11.18
N ASP A 71 10.46 0.62 -11.82
CA ASP A 71 9.66 1.66 -11.20
C ASP A 71 8.51 1.07 -10.35
N ARG A 72 7.74 1.95 -9.68
CA ARG A 72 6.56 1.53 -8.90
C ARG A 72 5.49 0.83 -9.74
N ASN A 73 5.40 1.14 -11.04
CA ASN A 73 4.41 0.58 -11.92
C ASN A 73 4.84 -0.81 -12.37
N ASP A 74 6.13 -1.01 -12.59
CA ASP A 74 6.70 -2.31 -12.89
C ASP A 74 6.52 -3.28 -11.72
N ILE A 75 6.85 -2.86 -10.49
CA ILE A 75 6.63 -3.66 -9.28
C ILE A 75 5.14 -4.00 -9.11
N ARG A 76 4.23 -3.07 -9.42
CA ARG A 76 2.79 -3.33 -9.43
C ARG A 76 2.37 -4.27 -10.57
N GLY A 77 3.02 -4.16 -11.72
CA GLY A 77 2.74 -4.99 -12.91
C GLY A 77 3.19 -6.43 -12.73
N PHE A 78 4.36 -6.67 -12.15
CA PHE A 78 4.93 -8.00 -11.98
C PHE A 78 4.12 -8.90 -11.04
N GLY A 79 3.46 -8.37 -10.02
CA GLY A 79 2.84 -9.18 -8.97
C GLY A 79 1.31 -9.13 -8.89
N GLY A 80 0.59 -8.71 -9.92
CA GLY A 80 -0.85 -8.49 -9.75
C GLY A 80 -1.17 -7.40 -8.71
N GLY A 81 -0.14 -6.62 -8.38
CA GLY A 81 -0.07 -5.57 -7.39
C GLY A 81 -0.24 -6.11 -5.97
N PHE A 82 0.60 -5.65 -5.05
CA PHE A 82 0.27 -5.66 -3.62
C PHE A 82 -0.91 -4.68 -3.39
N ARG A 83 -1.99 -4.88 -4.14
CA ARG A 83 -3.20 -4.09 -3.97
C ARG A 83 -3.74 -4.45 -2.60
N SER A 84 -4.03 -3.44 -1.79
CA SER A 84 -5.01 -3.60 -0.72
C SER A 84 -6.19 -4.33 -1.37
N GLN A 85 -6.55 -5.46 -0.81
CA GLN A 85 -7.66 -6.23 -1.35
C GLN A 85 -8.88 -5.34 -1.19
N SER A 86 -9.31 -4.71 -2.28
CA SER A 86 -10.61 -4.05 -2.30
C SER A 86 -11.62 -5.14 -2.55
N PRO A 87 -12.34 -5.59 -1.52
CA PRO A 87 -13.34 -6.62 -1.69
C PRO A 87 -14.42 -6.09 -2.63
N SER A 88 -14.88 -6.93 -3.53
CA SER A 88 -15.99 -6.59 -4.43
C SER A 88 -17.36 -6.58 -3.71
N ASN A 89 -17.38 -6.69 -2.39
CA ASN A 89 -18.59 -6.85 -1.55
C ASN A 89 -19.04 -5.56 -0.85
N GLY A 90 -18.32 -4.43 -0.98
CA GLY A 90 -18.69 -3.16 -0.33
C GLY A 90 -17.97 -2.87 0.99
N THR A 91 -17.19 -3.81 1.53
CA THR A 91 -16.33 -3.58 2.70
C THR A 91 -14.93 -3.18 2.24
N ASN A 92 -14.38 -2.12 2.82
CA ASN A 92 -12.99 -1.70 2.62
C ASN A 92 -12.31 -1.62 3.99
N LEU A 93 -11.34 -2.50 4.23
CA LEU A 93 -10.55 -2.55 5.44
C LEU A 93 -9.14 -2.07 5.14
N SER A 94 -8.70 -1.02 5.83
CA SER A 94 -7.32 -0.56 5.77
C SER A 94 -6.41 -1.47 6.59
N LEU A 95 -5.16 -1.58 6.16
CA LEU A 95 -4.12 -2.32 6.87
C LEU A 95 -3.09 -1.33 7.39
N GLY A 96 -2.74 -1.47 8.65
CA GLY A 96 -1.71 -0.66 9.29
C GLY A 96 -0.35 -0.77 8.61
N SER A 97 0.42 0.29 8.70
CA SER A 97 1.83 0.35 8.29
C SER A 97 2.64 0.99 9.41
N ALA A 98 3.84 0.49 9.64
CA ALA A 98 4.70 0.99 10.72
C ALA A 98 5.55 2.20 10.30
N GLY A 99 5.36 2.76 9.13
CA GLY A 99 6.10 3.93 8.67
C GLY A 99 6.73 3.73 7.31
N LEU A 100 8.06 3.60 7.18
CA LEU A 100 8.75 3.50 5.90
C LEU A 100 8.18 2.41 4.99
N GLY A 101 7.63 1.37 5.59
CA GLY A 101 7.10 0.22 4.85
C GLY A 101 8.16 -0.32 3.92
N PHE A 102 7.82 -0.49 2.66
CA PHE A 102 8.78 -0.83 1.63
C PHE A 102 9.26 0.44 0.93
N LEU A 103 10.50 0.83 1.16
CA LEU A 103 11.12 1.96 0.46
C LEU A 103 11.08 1.74 -1.04
N ASN A 104 10.63 2.77 -1.73
CA ASN A 104 10.76 2.84 -3.17
C ASN A 104 11.74 3.96 -3.48
N ALA A 105 12.75 3.68 -4.26
CA ALA A 105 13.67 4.71 -4.73
C ALA A 105 12.86 5.83 -5.40
N ASN A 106 12.86 7.02 -4.79
CA ASN A 106 12.26 8.19 -5.39
C ASN A 106 13.32 8.88 -6.25
N SER A 107 13.32 8.57 -7.54
CA SER A 107 14.34 9.09 -8.47
C SER A 107 14.17 10.56 -8.85
N ARG A 108 13.02 11.18 -8.53
CA ARG A 108 12.72 12.53 -9.06
C ARG A 108 13.64 13.63 -8.55
N ASN A 109 14.10 13.52 -7.30
CA ASN A 109 14.97 14.52 -6.66
C ASN A 109 16.31 13.91 -6.24
N ALA A 110 16.65 12.75 -6.77
CA ALA A 110 17.90 12.10 -6.44
C ALA A 110 19.07 12.78 -7.15
N ASN A 111 20.14 13.04 -6.41
CA ASN A 111 21.41 13.48 -6.93
C ASN A 111 22.36 12.30 -7.22
N ARG A 112 22.08 11.14 -6.64
CA ARG A 112 22.79 9.88 -6.84
C ARG A 112 21.83 8.72 -6.80
N ILE A 113 21.94 7.79 -7.78
CA ILE A 113 21.21 6.53 -7.79
C ILE A 113 22.17 5.44 -8.22
N GLU A 114 22.25 4.38 -7.44
CA GLU A 114 22.92 3.14 -7.79
C GLU A 114 21.92 2.00 -7.75
N THR A 115 21.81 1.26 -8.84
CA THR A 115 20.87 0.14 -8.98
C THR A 115 21.63 -1.14 -9.32
N LYS A 116 21.31 -2.20 -8.58
CA LYS A 116 21.74 -3.58 -8.88
C LYS A 116 20.48 -4.45 -8.92
N LEU A 117 20.26 -5.12 -10.05
CA LEU A 117 19.08 -5.95 -10.24
C LEU A 117 19.46 -7.28 -10.90
N SER A 118 18.85 -8.34 -10.42
CA SER A 118 18.83 -9.64 -11.07
C SER A 118 17.42 -10.19 -11.05
N ALA A 119 16.90 -10.54 -12.21
CA ALA A 119 15.55 -11.06 -12.37
C ALA A 119 15.54 -12.32 -13.21
N VAL A 120 14.79 -13.31 -12.77
CA VAL A 120 14.50 -14.53 -13.51
C VAL A 120 13.00 -14.69 -13.59
N ASN A 121 12.47 -14.80 -14.80
CA ASN A 121 11.08 -15.12 -15.06
C ASN A 121 11.01 -16.47 -15.76
N TYR A 122 10.05 -17.30 -15.39
CA TYR A 122 9.83 -18.59 -16.01
C TYR A 122 8.35 -18.86 -16.29
N SER A 123 8.11 -19.64 -17.33
CA SER A 123 6.81 -20.23 -17.63
C SER A 123 7.03 -21.66 -18.08
N TYR A 124 6.22 -22.59 -17.57
CA TYR A 124 6.31 -24.00 -17.88
C TYR A 124 4.93 -24.64 -18.01
N SER A 125 4.62 -25.18 -19.19
CA SER A 125 3.37 -25.88 -19.47
C SER A 125 3.67 -27.36 -19.78
N PRO A 126 3.82 -28.20 -18.73
CA PRO A 126 4.14 -29.62 -18.90
C PRO A 126 3.07 -30.38 -19.67
N THR A 127 1.81 -29.95 -19.54
CA THR A 127 0.64 -30.49 -20.23
C THR A 127 -0.28 -29.37 -20.66
N GLU A 128 -1.23 -29.65 -21.53
CA GLU A 128 -2.29 -28.70 -21.93
C GLU A 128 -3.22 -28.28 -20.76
N LYS A 129 -3.15 -29.02 -19.66
CA LYS A 129 -4.00 -28.80 -18.48
C LYS A 129 -3.31 -28.03 -17.35
N LEU A 130 -1.99 -27.93 -17.36
CA LEU A 130 -1.22 -27.34 -16.28
C LEU A 130 -0.27 -26.28 -16.82
N ASP A 131 -0.46 -25.04 -16.40
CA ASP A 131 0.42 -23.92 -16.66
C ASP A 131 1.02 -23.45 -15.34
N LEU A 132 2.34 -23.45 -15.26
CA LEU A 132 3.12 -22.93 -14.13
C LEU A 132 3.90 -21.71 -14.62
N SER A 133 3.94 -20.66 -13.82
CA SER A 133 4.74 -19.46 -14.13
C SER A 133 5.14 -18.73 -12.85
N GLY A 134 6.14 -17.88 -12.97
CA GLY A 134 6.56 -17.07 -11.86
C GLY A 134 7.83 -16.29 -12.16
N PHE A 135 8.28 -15.56 -11.14
CA PHE A 135 9.54 -14.83 -11.20
C PHE A 135 10.23 -14.81 -9.84
N LEU A 136 11.52 -14.59 -9.89
CA LEU A 136 12.39 -14.23 -8.77
C LEU A 136 13.11 -12.95 -9.16
N ILE A 137 13.06 -11.94 -8.32
CA ILE A 137 13.74 -10.66 -8.51
C ILE A 137 14.49 -10.34 -7.24
N TRP A 138 15.75 -10.02 -7.39
CA TRP A 138 16.54 -9.37 -6.35
C TRP A 138 16.96 -8.00 -6.84
N SER A 139 16.78 -6.99 -5.99
CA SER A 139 17.15 -5.62 -6.29
C SER A 139 17.82 -4.98 -5.08
N SER A 140 18.94 -4.31 -5.32
CA SER A 140 19.63 -3.46 -4.35
C SER A 140 19.70 -2.06 -4.92
N ASN A 141 19.12 -1.10 -4.21
CA ASN A 141 19.07 0.31 -4.62
C ASN A 141 19.67 1.19 -3.53
N SER A 142 20.53 2.11 -3.94
CA SER A 142 21.03 3.20 -3.10
C SER A 142 20.68 4.53 -3.76
N ASN A 143 20.15 5.46 -2.98
CA ASN A 143 19.63 6.72 -3.48
C ASN A 143 20.02 7.86 -2.52
N GLY A 144 20.73 8.87 -3.03
CA GLY A 144 21.04 10.09 -2.31
C GLY A 144 20.16 11.25 -2.78
N GLN A 145 19.68 12.06 -1.83
CA GLN A 145 18.85 13.23 -2.11
C GLN A 145 19.36 14.43 -1.30
N LYS A 146 19.21 15.62 -1.87
CA LYS A 146 19.43 16.88 -1.17
C LYS A 146 18.18 17.75 -1.32
N ASN A 147 17.63 18.17 -0.18
CA ASN A 147 16.48 19.06 -0.13
C ASN A 147 16.83 20.32 0.66
N ASN A 148 16.32 21.46 0.19
CA ASN A 148 16.36 22.71 0.91
C ASN A 148 14.92 23.20 1.09
N THR A 149 14.53 23.46 2.32
CA THR A 149 13.17 23.86 2.67
C THR A 149 13.23 25.15 3.48
N ALA A 150 12.50 26.17 3.06
CA ALA A 150 12.25 27.36 3.87
C ALA A 150 10.85 27.26 4.46
N GLN A 151 10.75 27.31 5.79
CA GLN A 151 9.51 27.34 6.53
C GLN A 151 9.28 28.76 7.08
N SER A 152 8.09 29.29 6.89
CA SER A 152 7.72 30.61 7.38
C SER A 152 6.41 30.53 8.16
N PHE A 153 6.41 31.06 9.35
CA PHE A 153 5.25 31.12 10.25
C PHE A 153 4.76 32.56 10.32
N ASN A 154 3.55 32.83 9.83
CA ASN A 154 2.99 34.17 9.81
C ASN A 154 2.58 34.69 11.20
N ASP A 155 2.29 33.78 12.11
CA ASP A 155 1.91 34.04 13.51
C ASP A 155 3.11 34.28 14.40
N ASP A 156 4.25 33.67 14.10
CA ASP A 156 5.48 33.78 14.88
C ASP A 156 6.73 33.67 13.98
N PRO A 157 7.23 34.78 13.45
CA PRO A 157 8.43 34.80 12.60
C PRO A 157 9.71 34.29 13.27
N SER A 158 9.79 34.20 14.60
CA SER A 158 10.95 33.64 15.31
C SER A 158 11.13 32.14 15.07
N ARG A 159 10.06 31.47 14.63
CA ARG A 159 10.02 30.05 14.25
C ARG A 159 10.38 29.80 12.78
N ASN A 160 10.66 30.84 12.02
CA ASN A 160 11.08 30.68 10.64
C ASN A 160 12.37 29.88 10.58
N ASP A 161 12.40 28.84 9.75
CA ASP A 161 13.52 27.93 9.65
C ASP A 161 13.95 27.72 8.20
N PHE A 162 15.25 27.61 7.98
CA PHE A 162 15.81 27.14 6.74
C PHE A 162 16.49 25.80 6.99
N VAL A 163 15.86 24.75 6.46
CA VAL A 163 16.28 23.36 6.67
C VAL A 163 16.96 22.84 5.41
N GLN A 164 18.17 22.36 5.55
CA GLN A 164 18.87 21.59 4.53
C GLN A 164 18.93 20.13 4.97
N SER A 165 18.43 19.20 4.16
CA SER A 165 18.49 17.76 4.44
C SER A 165 19.26 17.01 3.36
N LEU A 166 20.13 16.10 3.80
CA LEU A 166 20.83 15.12 2.99
C LEU A 166 20.30 13.74 3.39
N THR A 167 19.58 13.11 2.47
CA THR A 167 18.97 11.80 2.69
C THR A 167 19.70 10.74 1.90
N ASP A 168 20.17 9.69 2.56
CA ASP A 168 20.65 8.47 1.94
C ASP A 168 19.69 7.32 2.24
N GLN A 169 19.19 6.69 1.19
CA GLN A 169 18.30 5.54 1.28
C GLN A 169 18.96 4.31 0.66
N PHE A 170 18.87 3.21 1.35
CA PHE A 170 19.31 1.91 0.89
C PHE A 170 18.19 0.89 1.03
N SER A 171 17.96 0.09 -0.01
CA SER A 171 16.97 -0.98 0.01
C SER A 171 17.50 -2.22 -0.71
N ASN A 172 17.50 -3.33 0.00
CA ASN A 172 17.76 -4.67 -0.52
C ASN A 172 16.45 -5.45 -0.54
N THR A 173 15.90 -5.73 -1.72
CA THR A 173 14.56 -6.30 -1.86
C THR A 173 14.58 -7.58 -2.67
N GLY A 174 14.02 -8.64 -2.11
CA GLY A 174 13.67 -9.88 -2.80
C GLY A 174 12.18 -9.92 -3.11
N LEU A 175 11.84 -10.21 -4.35
CA LEU A 175 10.47 -10.42 -4.81
C LEU A 175 10.34 -11.79 -5.44
N PHE A 176 9.28 -12.52 -5.12
CA PHE A 176 8.95 -13.75 -5.83
C PHE A 176 7.47 -13.82 -6.16
N ASN A 177 7.17 -14.49 -7.25
CA ASN A 177 5.81 -14.91 -7.60
C ASN A 177 5.83 -16.34 -8.09
N PHE A 178 4.83 -17.10 -7.70
CA PHE A 178 4.52 -18.40 -8.25
C PHE A 178 3.04 -18.45 -8.59
N ARG A 179 2.74 -18.84 -9.82
CA ARG A 179 1.38 -19.02 -10.31
C ARG A 179 1.20 -20.40 -10.91
N SER A 180 0.11 -21.05 -10.55
CA SER A 180 -0.34 -22.33 -11.10
C SER A 180 -1.77 -22.20 -11.63
N ILE A 181 -1.99 -22.61 -12.87
CA ILE A 181 -3.32 -22.70 -13.48
C ILE A 181 -3.53 -24.16 -13.88
N TYR A 182 -4.48 -24.82 -13.22
CA TYR A 182 -4.83 -26.20 -13.52
C TYR A 182 -6.25 -26.28 -14.09
N LYS A 183 -6.36 -26.74 -15.32
CA LYS A 183 -7.61 -26.97 -16.04
C LYS A 183 -7.86 -28.47 -16.10
N LYS A 184 -8.58 -29.02 -15.11
CA LYS A 184 -8.89 -30.45 -15.08
C LYS A 184 -9.63 -30.87 -16.35
N ASN A 185 -10.63 -30.09 -16.73
CA ASN A 185 -11.43 -30.23 -17.93
C ASN A 185 -12.02 -28.87 -18.33
N PHE A 186 -12.89 -28.83 -19.33
CA PHE A 186 -13.58 -27.61 -19.78
C PHE A 186 -14.42 -26.93 -18.68
N ASN A 187 -14.95 -27.71 -17.74
CA ASN A 187 -15.87 -27.21 -16.70
C ASN A 187 -15.17 -26.84 -15.38
N SER A 188 -13.89 -27.16 -15.21
CA SER A 188 -13.20 -27.02 -13.92
C SER A 188 -11.82 -26.43 -14.08
N GLN A 189 -11.56 -25.32 -13.39
CA GLN A 189 -10.27 -24.64 -13.36
C GLN A 189 -9.94 -24.19 -11.94
N VAL A 190 -8.71 -24.48 -11.53
CA VAL A 190 -8.10 -23.98 -10.29
C VAL A 190 -6.96 -23.03 -10.67
N ASN A 191 -6.91 -21.85 -10.07
CA ASN A 191 -5.79 -20.94 -10.16
C ASN A 191 -5.26 -20.69 -8.76
N TYR A 192 -3.97 -20.82 -8.58
CA TYR A 192 -3.26 -20.44 -7.36
C TYR A 192 -2.16 -19.44 -7.72
N ASP A 193 -2.05 -18.40 -6.93
CA ASP A 193 -1.04 -17.35 -7.10
C ASP A 193 -0.51 -16.97 -5.72
N VAL A 194 0.81 -16.93 -5.58
CA VAL A 194 1.47 -16.41 -4.38
C VAL A 194 2.54 -15.42 -4.78
N THR A 195 2.56 -14.28 -4.12
CA THR A 195 3.55 -13.23 -4.30
C THR A 195 4.13 -12.88 -2.93
N GLY A 196 5.44 -12.87 -2.82
CA GLY A 196 6.15 -12.46 -1.62
C GLY A 196 7.13 -11.34 -1.89
N ARG A 197 7.28 -10.46 -0.91
CA ARG A 197 8.29 -9.41 -0.84
C ARG A 197 8.97 -9.47 0.52
N PHE A 198 10.29 -9.41 0.51
CA PHE A 198 11.15 -9.31 1.68
C PHE A 198 12.13 -8.18 1.43
N SER A 199 12.38 -7.36 2.42
CA SER A 199 13.29 -6.22 2.25
C SER A 199 14.17 -6.05 3.49
N ASN A 200 15.35 -5.47 3.27
CA ASN A 200 16.17 -4.88 4.32
C ASN A 200 16.43 -3.44 3.90
N GLU A 201 15.97 -2.51 4.71
CA GLU A 201 15.89 -1.10 4.36
C GLU A 201 16.57 -0.24 5.42
N ARG A 202 17.24 0.81 4.95
CA ARG A 202 17.89 1.81 5.79
C ARG A 202 17.71 3.18 5.16
N ARG A 203 17.35 4.14 5.99
CA ARG A 203 17.32 5.55 5.64
C ARG A 203 18.15 6.32 6.67
N THR A 204 18.98 7.21 6.19
CA THR A 204 19.74 8.16 7.02
C THR A 204 19.42 9.55 6.50
N ASP A 205 19.00 10.44 7.38
CA ASP A 205 18.79 11.86 7.09
C ASP A 205 19.74 12.68 7.96
N ASN A 206 20.58 13.50 7.32
CA ASN A 206 21.36 14.52 8.00
C ASN A 206 20.71 15.86 7.71
N VAL A 207 20.18 16.49 8.73
CA VAL A 207 19.40 17.70 8.66
C VAL A 207 20.15 18.81 9.37
N ASN A 208 20.35 19.93 8.68
CA ASN A 208 20.85 21.16 9.26
C ASN A 208 19.70 22.17 9.29
N SER A 209 19.29 22.56 10.49
CA SER A 209 18.23 23.52 10.78
C SER A 209 18.83 24.78 11.41
N GLN A 210 18.35 25.96 10.99
CA GLN A 210 18.81 27.21 11.64
C GLN A 210 18.26 27.36 13.07
N VAL A 211 17.17 26.67 13.40
CA VAL A 211 16.51 26.72 14.71
C VAL A 211 17.00 25.60 15.63
N LEU A 212 17.17 24.39 15.13
CA LEU A 212 17.45 23.17 15.91
C LEU A 212 18.89 22.65 15.78
N SER A 213 19.76 23.34 15.04
CA SER A 213 21.14 22.88 14.75
C SER A 213 21.20 21.60 13.91
N ASP A 214 22.16 20.72 14.16
CA ASP A 214 22.38 19.51 13.37
C ASP A 214 21.58 18.33 13.96
N ILE A 215 20.87 17.63 13.08
CA ILE A 215 20.07 16.47 13.41
C ILE A 215 20.49 15.32 12.52
N SER A 216 20.74 14.17 13.11
CA SER A 216 20.99 12.92 12.37
C SER A 216 19.90 11.92 12.67
N GLU A 217 19.16 11.50 11.67
CA GLU A 217 18.10 10.50 11.78
C GLU A 217 18.51 9.21 11.09
N LEU A 218 18.21 8.09 11.71
CA LEU A 218 18.43 6.76 11.16
C LEU A 218 17.16 5.93 11.33
N GLU A 219 16.66 5.38 10.24
CA GLU A 219 15.58 4.40 10.28
C GLU A 219 16.02 3.10 9.58
N LYS A 220 15.73 1.96 10.22
CA LYS A 220 16.01 0.62 9.70
C LYS A 220 14.77 -0.23 9.80
N SER A 221 14.55 -1.10 8.80
CA SER A 221 13.40 -2.02 8.81
C SER A 221 13.71 -3.27 8.01
N THR A 222 13.10 -4.40 8.41
CA THR A 222 13.18 -5.68 7.70
C THR A 222 11.78 -6.20 7.32
N PRO A 223 10.98 -5.42 6.57
CA PRO A 223 9.59 -5.75 6.32
C PRO A 223 9.43 -6.94 5.38
N TYR A 224 8.37 -7.73 5.62
CA TYR A 224 7.93 -8.72 4.64
C TYR A 224 6.42 -8.67 4.40
N LYS A 225 6.02 -9.11 3.19
CA LYS A 225 4.63 -9.20 2.79
C LYS A 225 4.41 -10.40 1.88
N ILE A 226 3.45 -11.25 2.21
CA ILE A 226 3.07 -12.43 1.42
C ILE A 226 1.59 -12.35 1.11
N ASN A 227 1.25 -12.37 -0.18
CA ASN A 227 -0.11 -12.44 -0.69
C ASN A 227 -0.33 -13.78 -1.37
N GLN A 228 -1.41 -14.45 -1.01
CA GLN A 228 -1.84 -15.70 -1.64
C GLN A 228 -3.25 -15.55 -2.17
N SER A 229 -3.52 -16.11 -3.31
CA SER A 229 -4.88 -16.19 -3.84
C SER A 229 -5.15 -17.56 -4.45
N LEU A 230 -6.31 -18.10 -4.13
CA LEU A 230 -6.85 -19.33 -4.70
C LEU A 230 -8.20 -19.00 -5.34
N SER A 231 -8.38 -19.37 -6.60
CA SER A 231 -9.68 -19.32 -7.23
C SER A 231 -10.02 -20.66 -7.89
N TYR A 232 -11.24 -21.11 -7.66
CA TYR A 232 -11.77 -22.32 -8.23
C TYR A 232 -13.06 -22.01 -8.96
N PHE A 233 -13.10 -22.30 -10.25
CA PHE A 233 -14.27 -22.14 -11.11
C PHE A 233 -14.81 -23.51 -11.49
N TYR A 234 -16.11 -23.72 -11.32
CA TYR A 234 -16.76 -24.97 -11.65
C TYR A 234 -18.12 -24.71 -12.33
N THR A 235 -18.24 -25.13 -13.57
CA THR A 235 -19.49 -25.13 -14.32
C THR A 235 -20.20 -26.47 -14.09
N ILE A 236 -21.23 -26.46 -13.26
CA ILE A 236 -22.01 -27.66 -12.95
C ILE A 236 -22.76 -28.10 -14.20
N ASN A 237 -23.43 -27.14 -14.86
CA ASN A 237 -24.12 -27.30 -16.13
C ASN A 237 -24.28 -25.92 -16.81
N GLU A 238 -24.95 -25.85 -17.95
CA GLU A 238 -25.12 -24.61 -18.73
C GLU A 238 -25.81 -23.46 -17.93
N LYS A 239 -26.54 -23.79 -16.89
CA LYS A 239 -27.27 -22.81 -16.06
C LYS A 239 -26.63 -22.52 -14.72
N ASN A 240 -25.73 -23.36 -14.23
CA ASN A 240 -25.22 -23.32 -12.86
C ASN A 240 -23.70 -23.24 -12.84
N ILE A 241 -23.16 -22.15 -12.30
CA ILE A 241 -21.71 -21.91 -12.19
C ILE A 241 -21.38 -21.55 -10.75
N LEU A 242 -20.33 -22.16 -10.21
CA LEU A 242 -19.74 -21.85 -8.91
C LEU A 242 -18.36 -21.20 -9.11
N ALA A 243 -18.08 -20.18 -8.31
CA ALA A 243 -16.74 -19.57 -8.22
C ALA A 243 -16.38 -19.36 -6.75
N LEU A 244 -15.35 -20.07 -6.29
CA LEU A 244 -14.73 -19.86 -4.99
C LEU A 244 -13.50 -18.98 -5.19
N GLU A 245 -13.38 -17.92 -4.41
CA GLU A 245 -12.17 -17.09 -4.34
C GLU A 245 -11.74 -16.97 -2.87
N MET A 246 -10.46 -17.19 -2.62
CA MET A 246 -9.82 -16.99 -1.32
C MET A 246 -8.57 -16.17 -1.51
N LYS A 247 -8.37 -15.20 -0.64
CA LYS A 247 -7.18 -14.35 -0.60
C LYS A 247 -6.68 -14.29 0.83
N HIS A 248 -5.38 -14.44 0.98
CA HIS A 248 -4.73 -14.40 2.28
C HIS A 248 -3.52 -13.47 2.23
N LEU A 249 -3.42 -12.59 3.20
CA LEU A 249 -2.33 -11.64 3.37
C LEU A 249 -1.66 -11.87 4.71
N LEU A 250 -0.33 -11.97 4.68
CA LEU A 250 0.55 -11.86 5.84
C LEU A 250 1.50 -10.67 5.62
N GLN A 251 1.64 -9.82 6.63
CA GLN A 251 2.53 -8.66 6.62
C GLN A 251 3.14 -8.48 7.99
N ASP A 252 4.43 -8.13 8.04
CA ASP A 252 5.16 -7.72 9.24
C ASP A 252 6.11 -6.58 8.85
N GLU A 253 6.04 -5.46 9.55
CA GLU A 253 6.89 -4.27 9.39
C GLU A 253 7.44 -3.91 10.77
N ASP A 254 8.75 -3.72 10.88
CA ASP A 254 9.49 -3.58 12.14
C ASP A 254 10.48 -2.41 12.13
N PRO A 255 10.08 -1.16 11.78
CA PRO A 255 10.99 -0.05 11.75
C PRO A 255 11.52 0.30 13.15
N PHE A 256 12.83 0.52 13.20
CA PHE A 256 13.53 1.12 14.33
C PHE A 256 14.07 2.49 13.90
N TYR A 257 13.69 3.51 14.64
CA TYR A 257 14.06 4.90 14.39
C TYR A 257 14.94 5.43 15.51
N VAL A 258 15.94 6.21 15.13
CA VAL A 258 16.84 6.96 16.04
C VAL A 258 16.98 8.38 15.49
N ALA A 259 16.82 9.38 16.34
CA ALA A 259 17.19 10.76 16.07
C ALA A 259 18.23 11.22 17.09
N LEU A 260 19.34 11.75 16.59
CA LEU A 260 20.37 12.41 17.35
C LEU A 260 20.29 13.92 17.06
N LEU A 261 20.00 14.71 18.07
CA LEU A 261 19.86 16.16 17.96
C LEU A 261 20.97 16.81 18.78
N GLU A 262 21.89 17.50 18.11
CA GLU A 262 22.90 18.32 18.79
C GLU A 262 22.23 19.57 19.35
N ASN A 263 22.36 19.75 20.64
CA ASN A 263 21.92 20.95 21.35
C ASN A 263 23.16 21.80 21.60
N ASP A 264 23.34 22.92 20.87
CA ASP A 264 24.45 23.82 21.09
C ASP A 264 24.11 24.87 22.16
N PRO A 265 24.40 24.59 23.45
CA PRO A 265 24.14 25.53 24.52
C PRO A 265 25.08 26.76 24.49
N LEU A 266 26.12 26.74 23.62
CA LEU A 266 27.07 27.82 23.48
C LEU A 266 26.65 28.87 22.45
N ASN A 267 25.62 28.67 21.71
CA ASN A 267 25.03 29.72 20.86
C ASN A 267 24.24 30.74 21.69
N ASN A 268 24.78 31.04 22.84
CA ASN A 268 24.30 31.95 23.89
C ASN A 268 24.18 33.43 23.50
N ASN A 269 24.15 33.77 22.22
CA ASN A 269 24.09 35.17 21.80
C ASN A 269 22.67 35.72 21.63
N THR A 270 21.64 34.90 21.79
CA THR A 270 20.25 35.38 21.86
C THR A 270 19.47 34.59 22.91
N PRO A 271 18.70 35.25 23.78
CA PRO A 271 17.82 34.57 24.77
C PRO A 271 16.69 33.77 24.15
N GLU A 272 16.61 33.67 22.83
CA GLU A 272 15.51 33.12 22.08
C GLU A 272 15.87 31.78 21.38
N ALA A 273 17.12 31.34 21.50
CA ALA A 273 17.58 30.08 20.87
C ALA A 273 18.03 29.11 21.98
N ASP A 274 17.09 28.50 22.65
CA ASP A 274 17.37 27.42 23.63
C ASP A 274 17.45 26.03 22.94
N GLY A 275 17.68 26.02 21.62
CA GLY A 275 17.87 24.80 20.84
C GLY A 275 16.65 23.87 20.94
N PHE A 276 16.92 22.59 21.29
CA PHE A 276 15.87 21.58 21.45
C PHE A 276 15.26 21.53 22.86
N ASP A 277 15.77 22.29 23.85
CA ASP A 277 15.37 22.19 25.26
C ASP A 277 13.89 22.49 25.48
N SER A 278 13.33 23.53 24.86
CA SER A 278 11.90 23.83 25.01
C SER A 278 11.03 22.72 24.41
N THR A 279 11.46 22.13 23.31
CA THR A 279 10.81 20.96 22.71
C THR A 279 10.93 19.73 23.60
N ALA A 280 12.12 19.47 24.14
CA ALA A 280 12.37 18.38 25.08
C ALA A 280 11.48 18.48 26.32
N ASN A 281 11.36 19.69 26.87
CA ASN A 281 10.49 19.94 28.03
C ASN A 281 9.00 19.64 27.72
N VAL A 282 8.53 20.06 26.57
CA VAL A 282 7.15 19.79 26.12
C VAL A 282 6.90 18.30 25.92
N LEU A 283 7.89 17.58 25.39
CA LEU A 283 7.83 16.13 25.19
C LEU A 283 8.00 15.34 26.49
N GLY A 284 8.40 15.98 27.59
CA GLY A 284 8.64 15.32 28.89
C GLY A 284 9.96 14.54 28.93
N LEU A 285 10.93 14.96 28.11
CA LEU A 285 12.28 14.42 28.09
C LEU A 285 13.12 14.99 29.24
N ASP A 286 14.25 14.35 29.53
CA ASP A 286 15.30 14.97 30.36
C ASP A 286 15.93 16.11 29.56
N THR A 287 16.08 17.28 30.19
CA THR A 287 16.49 18.52 29.54
C THR A 287 17.89 18.96 29.98
N GLY A 288 18.49 19.92 29.26
CA GLY A 288 19.81 20.44 29.57
C GLY A 288 20.94 19.51 29.14
N LEU A 289 20.71 18.71 28.12
CA LEU A 289 21.72 17.82 27.52
C LEU A 289 22.36 18.48 26.30
N ASP A 290 23.64 18.21 26.09
CA ASP A 290 24.37 18.65 24.88
C ASP A 290 23.94 17.85 23.64
N LEU A 291 23.42 16.64 23.83
CA LEU A 291 22.95 15.72 22.79
C LEU A 291 21.68 15.00 23.27
N TYR A 292 20.64 15.06 22.47
CA TYR A 292 19.44 14.27 22.66
C TYR A 292 19.45 13.07 21.74
N GLU A 293 19.31 11.87 22.31
CA GLU A 293 19.09 10.63 21.56
C GLU A 293 17.66 10.15 21.78
N LEU A 294 16.84 10.23 20.72
CA LEU A 294 15.44 9.82 20.71
C LEU A 294 15.30 8.53 19.89
N ASN A 295 14.71 7.52 20.49
CA ASN A 295 14.56 6.21 19.88
C ASN A 295 13.10 5.78 19.84
N GLN A 296 12.72 5.08 18.76
CA GLN A 296 11.42 4.48 18.65
C GLN A 296 11.48 3.09 18.02
N ASN A 297 10.96 2.10 18.72
CA ASN A 297 10.61 0.81 18.15
C ASN A 297 9.16 0.83 17.70
N ARG A 298 8.90 0.33 16.50
CA ARG A 298 7.54 0.10 16.00
C ARG A 298 7.43 -1.27 15.36
N ARG A 299 6.27 -1.89 15.47
CA ARG A 299 5.99 -3.11 14.73
C ARG A 299 4.52 -3.20 14.37
N VAL A 300 4.23 -3.46 13.10
CA VAL A 300 2.88 -3.74 12.63
C VAL A 300 2.83 -5.13 12.01
N LYS A 301 1.95 -5.97 12.54
CA LYS A 301 1.64 -7.28 11.97
C LYS A 301 0.22 -7.31 11.48
N SER A 302 0.01 -7.83 10.28
CA SER A 302 -1.32 -8.01 9.72
C SER A 302 -1.48 -9.42 9.15
N ASN A 303 -2.59 -10.06 9.51
CA ASN A 303 -3.02 -11.34 8.97
C ASN A 303 -4.48 -11.20 8.54
N GLN A 304 -4.77 -11.33 7.24
CA GLN A 304 -6.11 -11.17 6.70
C GLN A 304 -6.47 -12.29 5.74
N LEU A 305 -7.64 -12.86 5.95
CA LEU A 305 -8.28 -13.82 5.06
C LEU A 305 -9.57 -13.21 4.50
N ASP A 306 -9.72 -13.24 3.18
CA ASP A 306 -10.96 -12.91 2.46
C ASP A 306 -11.38 -14.16 1.66
N ALA A 307 -12.54 -14.70 1.95
CA ALA A 307 -13.07 -15.88 1.28
C ALA A 307 -14.50 -15.64 0.82
N LYS A 308 -14.78 -15.90 -0.44
CA LYS A 308 -16.13 -15.76 -1.02
C LYS A 308 -16.48 -16.90 -1.95
N LEU A 309 -17.76 -17.23 -1.97
CA LEU A 309 -18.38 -18.17 -2.88
C LEU A 309 -19.47 -17.44 -3.67
N ASP A 310 -19.32 -17.39 -4.97
CA ASP A 310 -20.32 -16.90 -5.92
C ASP A 310 -21.03 -18.07 -6.57
N TYR A 311 -22.35 -18.06 -6.55
CA TYR A 311 -23.20 -18.96 -7.31
C TYR A 311 -23.99 -18.17 -8.35
N TYR A 312 -23.79 -18.54 -9.62
CA TYR A 312 -24.50 -17.95 -10.76
C TYR A 312 -25.55 -18.92 -11.27
N TYR A 313 -26.80 -18.43 -11.32
CA TYR A 313 -27.90 -19.12 -11.97
C TYR A 313 -28.33 -18.37 -13.23
N ILE A 314 -28.11 -18.99 -14.39
CA ILE A 314 -28.46 -18.46 -15.70
C ILE A 314 -29.92 -18.79 -15.97
N LEU A 315 -30.78 -17.79 -15.87
CA LEU A 315 -32.23 -17.91 -16.12
C LEU A 315 -32.49 -18.11 -17.62
N ASN A 316 -31.84 -17.27 -18.45
CA ASN A 316 -31.87 -17.31 -19.90
C ASN A 316 -30.66 -16.52 -20.47
N GLU A 317 -30.54 -16.43 -21.81
CA GLU A 317 -29.44 -15.71 -22.48
C GLU A 317 -29.33 -14.22 -22.09
N LYS A 318 -30.40 -13.62 -21.57
CA LYS A 318 -30.47 -12.19 -21.23
C LYS A 318 -30.50 -11.91 -19.73
N SER A 319 -30.65 -12.92 -18.89
CA SER A 319 -30.76 -12.72 -17.45
C SER A 319 -30.08 -13.80 -16.63
N ASN A 320 -29.44 -13.37 -15.54
CA ASN A 320 -28.85 -14.24 -14.55
C ASN A 320 -29.00 -13.67 -13.13
N LEU A 321 -28.94 -14.57 -12.17
CA LEU A 321 -28.92 -14.29 -10.75
C LEU A 321 -27.56 -14.68 -10.20
N ASN A 322 -26.96 -13.84 -9.40
CA ASN A 322 -25.74 -14.14 -8.64
C ASN A 322 -26.06 -14.06 -7.15
N ILE A 323 -25.79 -15.14 -6.44
CA ILE A 323 -25.81 -15.20 -4.99
C ILE A 323 -24.36 -15.28 -4.54
N VAL A 324 -23.94 -14.37 -3.67
CA VAL A 324 -22.59 -14.34 -3.11
C VAL A 324 -22.64 -14.46 -1.61
N GLY A 325 -21.84 -15.32 -1.03
CA GLY A 325 -21.63 -15.42 0.42
C GLY A 325 -20.14 -15.44 0.72
N GLY A 326 -19.73 -14.82 1.81
CA GLY A 326 -18.32 -14.80 2.16
C GLY A 326 -18.03 -14.18 3.51
N THR A 327 -16.74 -14.12 3.81
CA THR A 327 -16.23 -13.56 5.06
C THR A 327 -14.88 -12.88 4.86
N ILE A 328 -14.65 -11.80 5.61
CA ILE A 328 -13.34 -11.18 5.79
C ILE A 328 -12.96 -11.34 7.26
N LEU A 329 -11.81 -11.92 7.52
CA LEU A 329 -11.24 -12.05 8.86
C LEU A 329 -9.89 -11.34 8.85
N SER A 330 -9.68 -10.41 9.78
CA SER A 330 -8.41 -9.69 9.91
C SER A 330 -8.01 -9.60 11.37
N LYS A 331 -6.72 -9.80 11.60
CA LYS A 331 -6.05 -9.53 12.86
C LYS A 331 -4.86 -8.62 12.56
N GLN A 332 -4.84 -7.46 13.18
CA GLN A 332 -3.74 -6.50 13.10
C GLN A 332 -3.21 -6.25 14.51
N ASN A 333 -1.90 -6.24 14.67
CA ASN A 333 -1.22 -5.87 15.90
C ASN A 333 -0.32 -4.67 15.63
N PHE A 334 -0.30 -3.72 16.54
CA PHE A 334 0.59 -2.58 16.53
C PHE A 334 1.24 -2.41 17.89
N ASP A 335 2.56 -2.54 17.92
CA ASP A 335 3.41 -2.32 19.06
C ASP A 335 4.31 -1.13 18.78
N SER A 336 4.43 -0.18 19.70
CA SER A 336 5.40 0.90 19.62
C SER A 336 5.84 1.35 21.01
N ILE A 337 7.07 1.82 21.09
CA ILE A 337 7.60 2.51 22.27
C ILE A 337 8.56 3.60 21.82
N PHE A 338 8.33 4.82 22.30
CA PHE A 338 9.20 5.98 22.13
C PHE A 338 9.90 6.26 23.45
N PHE A 339 11.23 6.45 23.42
CA PHE A 339 12.05 6.66 24.61
C PHE A 339 13.30 7.48 24.29
N GLN A 340 13.82 8.15 25.30
CA GLN A 340 15.10 8.86 25.26
C GLN A 340 16.20 7.97 25.83
N VAL A 341 17.39 8.02 25.24
CA VAL A 341 18.61 7.40 25.81
C VAL A 341 19.43 8.51 26.50
N LEU A 342 19.72 8.31 27.78
CA LEU A 342 20.34 9.33 28.65
C LEU A 342 21.87 9.25 28.70
N ASP A 343 22.43 8.06 28.46
CA ASP A 343 23.86 7.83 28.56
C ASP A 343 24.35 6.70 27.65
N ASN A 344 25.67 6.59 27.50
CA ASN A 344 26.31 5.55 26.69
C ASN A 344 26.18 4.13 27.31
N GLN A 345 25.59 3.98 28.50
CA GLN A 345 25.37 2.69 29.18
C GLN A 345 23.98 2.14 28.90
N GLY A 346 23.14 2.89 28.15
CA GLY A 346 21.80 2.46 27.74
C GLY A 346 20.73 2.73 28.80
N THR A 347 20.94 3.68 29.72
CA THR A 347 19.90 4.19 30.60
C THR A 347 18.85 4.89 29.74
N THR A 348 17.57 4.52 29.90
CA THR A 348 16.47 5.07 29.11
C THR A 348 15.47 5.78 30.00
N LEU A 349 14.81 6.79 29.41
CA LEU A 349 13.67 7.50 29.98
C LEU A 349 12.47 7.33 29.07
N ASP A 350 11.34 6.87 29.64
CA ASP A 350 10.05 6.89 28.96
C ASP A 350 9.43 8.29 29.20
N PRO A 351 9.33 9.15 28.20
CA PRO A 351 8.90 10.53 28.42
C PRO A 351 7.41 10.60 28.73
N ILE A 352 7.03 11.65 29.47
CA ILE A 352 5.63 11.96 29.75
C ILE A 352 5.32 13.33 29.16
N PRO A 353 4.71 13.39 27.95
CA PRO A 353 4.40 14.65 27.31
C PRO A 353 3.54 15.58 28.16
N THR A 354 3.85 16.86 28.15
CA THR A 354 3.10 17.87 28.91
C THR A 354 1.86 18.39 28.18
N PHE A 355 1.73 18.06 26.89
CA PHE A 355 0.57 18.37 26.06
C PHE A 355 -0.30 17.11 25.86
N GLY A 356 -1.61 17.32 25.82
CA GLY A 356 -2.55 16.21 25.73
C GLY A 356 -2.79 15.50 27.06
N THR A 357 -4.03 15.27 27.42
CA THR A 357 -4.41 14.54 28.62
C THR A 357 -4.18 13.04 28.41
N ASP A 358 -3.44 12.40 29.31
CA ASP A 358 -3.20 10.95 29.35
C ASP A 358 -2.46 10.39 28.12
N LEU A 359 -1.63 11.19 27.45
CA LEU A 359 -0.86 10.74 26.30
C LEU A 359 0.28 9.81 26.76
N GLN A 360 0.23 8.56 26.30
CA GLN A 360 1.27 7.56 26.55
C GLN A 360 2.27 7.53 25.40
N THR A 361 3.48 7.05 25.65
CA THR A 361 4.56 6.91 24.63
C THR A 361 4.71 5.49 24.11
N ALA A 362 3.85 4.59 24.57
CA ALA A 362 3.84 3.20 24.13
C ALA A 362 2.46 2.78 23.60
N ASN A 363 2.45 1.81 22.72
CA ASN A 363 1.25 1.15 22.21
C ASN A 363 1.46 -0.36 22.22
N ASP A 364 0.44 -1.10 22.63
CA ASP A 364 0.29 -2.55 22.49
C ASP A 364 -1.16 -2.82 22.11
N ILE A 365 -1.43 -2.89 20.82
CA ILE A 365 -2.79 -2.92 20.28
C ILE A 365 -3.01 -4.16 19.45
N GLU A 366 -4.13 -4.83 19.74
CA GLU A 366 -4.68 -5.88 18.89
C GLU A 366 -6.05 -5.43 18.34
N TYR A 367 -6.15 -5.32 17.02
CA TYR A 367 -7.39 -5.03 16.29
C TYR A 367 -7.85 -6.26 15.53
N LYS A 368 -8.99 -6.80 15.95
CA LYS A 368 -9.69 -7.91 15.28
C LYS A 368 -10.88 -7.39 14.52
N PHE A 369 -11.00 -7.80 13.28
CA PHE A 369 -12.12 -7.47 12.40
C PHE A 369 -12.69 -8.74 11.79
N SER A 370 -14.00 -8.85 11.76
CA SER A 370 -14.71 -9.85 10.98
C SER A 370 -15.92 -9.25 10.27
N ASP A 371 -16.13 -9.65 9.04
CA ASP A 371 -17.30 -9.36 8.21
C ASP A 371 -17.85 -10.67 7.66
N LEU A 372 -19.08 -11.00 7.99
CA LEU A 372 -19.83 -12.10 7.36
C LEU A 372 -20.90 -11.49 6.48
N TYR A 373 -20.94 -11.86 5.19
CA TYR A 373 -21.85 -11.24 4.25
C TYR A 373 -22.58 -12.22 3.33
N LEU A 374 -23.79 -11.81 2.91
CA LEU A 374 -24.60 -12.51 1.92
C LEU A 374 -25.20 -11.46 0.97
N GLY A 375 -25.00 -11.66 -0.34
CA GLY A 375 -25.47 -10.72 -1.36
C GLY A 375 -26.26 -11.40 -2.46
N LEU A 376 -27.10 -10.60 -3.10
CA LEU A 376 -27.92 -10.97 -4.25
C LEU A 376 -27.77 -9.91 -5.33
N ARG A 377 -27.49 -10.33 -6.56
CA ARG A 377 -27.43 -9.49 -7.75
C ARG A 377 -28.27 -10.11 -8.85
N TYR A 378 -29.10 -9.30 -9.48
CA TYR A 378 -29.88 -9.70 -10.62
C TYR A 378 -29.46 -8.90 -11.86
N ARG A 379 -29.06 -9.59 -12.91
CA ARG A 379 -28.72 -8.96 -14.17
C ARG A 379 -29.75 -9.30 -15.23
N VAL A 380 -30.25 -8.26 -15.94
CA VAL A 380 -31.18 -8.43 -17.05
C VAL A 380 -30.84 -7.47 -18.19
N LYS A 381 -30.86 -7.99 -19.42
CA LYS A 381 -30.67 -7.23 -20.66
C LYS A 381 -32.01 -7.03 -21.36
N SER A 382 -32.38 -5.78 -21.64
CA SER A 382 -33.59 -5.41 -22.37
C SER A 382 -33.24 -4.34 -23.41
N GLY A 383 -33.31 -4.70 -24.69
CA GLY A 383 -32.89 -3.81 -25.80
C GLY A 383 -31.44 -3.38 -25.66
N ILE A 384 -31.20 -2.07 -25.63
CA ILE A 384 -29.88 -1.45 -25.44
C ILE A 384 -29.45 -1.38 -23.98
N PHE A 385 -30.36 -1.64 -23.03
CA PHE A 385 -30.11 -1.54 -21.60
C PHE A 385 -29.70 -2.89 -21.00
N THR A 386 -28.72 -2.84 -20.09
CA THR A 386 -28.41 -3.92 -19.16
C THR A 386 -28.50 -3.37 -17.75
N PHE A 387 -29.42 -3.89 -16.95
CA PHE A 387 -29.62 -3.51 -15.55
C PHE A 387 -29.00 -4.57 -14.64
N SER A 388 -28.35 -4.14 -13.59
CA SER A 388 -27.76 -5.03 -12.58
C SER A 388 -28.00 -4.44 -11.17
N PRO A 389 -29.24 -4.48 -10.64
CA PRO A 389 -29.47 -4.17 -9.23
C PRO A 389 -28.93 -5.28 -8.35
N GLY A 390 -28.48 -4.89 -7.16
CA GLY A 390 -28.00 -5.82 -6.15
C GLY A 390 -27.97 -5.20 -4.77
N PHE A 391 -27.80 -6.03 -3.77
CA PHE A 391 -27.53 -5.64 -2.40
C PHE A 391 -26.71 -6.73 -1.70
N THR A 392 -25.97 -6.32 -0.67
CA THR A 392 -25.23 -7.24 0.20
C THR A 392 -25.54 -6.88 1.65
N ALA A 393 -25.98 -7.86 2.41
CA ALA A 393 -26.19 -7.76 3.86
C ALA A 393 -24.89 -8.18 4.56
N HIS A 394 -24.45 -7.40 5.52
CA HIS A 394 -23.22 -7.56 6.26
C HIS A 394 -23.48 -7.66 7.75
N ALA A 395 -22.75 -8.52 8.44
CA ALA A 395 -22.65 -8.58 9.89
C ALA A 395 -21.18 -8.33 10.28
N TYR A 396 -20.93 -7.14 10.78
CA TYR A 396 -19.59 -6.68 11.19
C TYR A 396 -19.37 -6.93 12.68
N ASN A 397 -18.16 -7.31 13.03
CA ASN A 397 -17.69 -7.36 14.40
C ASN A 397 -16.25 -6.83 14.43
N THR A 398 -16.04 -5.80 15.24
CA THR A 398 -14.72 -5.19 15.49
C THR A 398 -14.39 -5.29 16.97
N ASN A 399 -13.17 -5.63 17.30
CA ASN A 399 -12.66 -5.61 18.66
C ASN A 399 -11.26 -4.97 18.66
N ASN A 400 -11.11 -3.89 19.41
CA ASN A 400 -9.87 -3.20 19.67
C ASN A 400 -9.50 -3.39 21.14
N SER A 401 -8.40 -4.09 21.40
CA SER A 401 -7.84 -4.23 22.73
C SER A 401 -6.50 -3.54 22.84
N GLN A 402 -6.24 -2.86 23.94
CA GLN A 402 -5.01 -2.19 24.25
C GLN A 402 -4.46 -2.74 25.58
N TYR A 403 -3.18 -3.13 25.59
CA TYR A 403 -2.52 -3.79 26.73
C TYR A 403 -3.31 -5.01 27.25
N GLY A 404 -3.86 -5.81 26.32
CA GLY A 404 -4.63 -7.00 26.65
C GLY A 404 -6.02 -6.75 27.24
N THR A 405 -6.46 -5.48 27.33
CA THR A 405 -7.79 -5.12 27.82
C THR A 405 -8.67 -4.70 26.65
N ASP A 406 -9.87 -5.26 26.54
CA ASP A 406 -10.84 -4.86 25.52
C ASP A 406 -11.24 -3.40 25.75
N PHE A 407 -10.89 -2.55 24.79
CA PHE A 407 -11.11 -1.12 24.89
C PHE A 407 -12.37 -0.68 24.17
N PHE A 408 -12.60 -1.23 22.98
CA PHE A 408 -13.76 -0.93 22.15
C PHE A 408 -14.19 -2.16 21.37
N LYS A 409 -15.46 -2.52 21.49
CA LYS A 409 -16.07 -3.62 20.74
C LYS A 409 -17.36 -3.14 20.12
N ASP A 410 -17.47 -3.30 18.81
CA ASP A 410 -18.66 -2.94 18.06
C ASP A 410 -19.17 -4.10 17.21
N THR A 411 -20.48 -4.31 17.20
CA THR A 411 -21.15 -5.33 16.40
C THR A 411 -22.40 -4.72 15.79
N PHE A 412 -22.44 -4.62 14.47
CA PHE A 412 -23.56 -4.04 13.75
C PHE A 412 -23.82 -4.73 12.43
N GLN A 413 -25.02 -4.51 11.90
CA GLN A 413 -25.44 -5.03 10.60
C GLN A 413 -25.67 -3.86 9.64
N LYS A 414 -25.36 -4.06 8.37
CA LYS A 414 -25.59 -3.06 7.32
C LYS A 414 -26.03 -3.72 6.02
N LEU A 415 -27.00 -3.10 5.35
CA LEU A 415 -27.39 -3.47 3.99
C LEU A 415 -26.76 -2.48 3.03
N LEU A 416 -25.95 -2.97 2.10
CA LEU A 416 -25.23 -2.17 1.10
C LEU A 416 -25.86 -2.37 -0.28
N PRO A 417 -26.64 -1.41 -0.78
CA PRO A 417 -27.20 -1.47 -2.12
C PRO A 417 -26.16 -1.15 -3.18
N GLU A 418 -26.32 -1.78 -4.34
CA GLU A 418 -25.57 -1.47 -5.55
C GLU A 418 -26.49 -1.48 -6.77
N PHE A 419 -26.18 -0.66 -7.75
CA PHE A 419 -26.92 -0.60 -9.00
C PHE A 419 -25.98 -0.26 -10.15
N LYS A 420 -26.04 -1.07 -11.20
CA LYS A 420 -25.31 -0.77 -12.44
C LYS A 420 -26.26 -0.82 -13.62
N MET A 421 -26.20 0.20 -14.48
CA MET A 421 -26.93 0.24 -15.74
C MET A 421 -25.95 0.53 -16.86
N ILE A 422 -26.02 -0.25 -17.92
CA ILE A 422 -25.26 -0.03 -19.16
C ILE A 422 -26.25 0.21 -20.29
N MET A 423 -26.10 1.33 -20.98
CA MET A 423 -26.78 1.63 -22.23
C MET A 423 -25.77 1.43 -23.37
N GLN A 424 -26.00 0.42 -24.20
CA GLN A 424 -25.16 0.10 -25.35
C GLN A 424 -25.82 0.66 -26.62
N PHE A 425 -25.41 1.84 -27.06
CA PHE A 425 -25.99 2.47 -28.27
C PHE A 425 -25.51 1.79 -29.54
N LYS A 426 -24.18 1.50 -29.60
CA LYS A 426 -23.51 0.73 -30.66
C LYS A 426 -22.49 -0.20 -30.02
N ARG A 427 -21.90 -1.13 -30.75
CA ARG A 427 -20.82 -2.00 -30.25
C ARG A 427 -19.64 -1.21 -29.70
N SER A 428 -19.38 -0.03 -30.25
CA SER A 428 -18.30 0.88 -29.89
C SER A 428 -18.71 2.05 -28.99
N GLU A 429 -20.01 2.16 -28.60
CA GLU A 429 -20.54 3.32 -27.89
C GLU A 429 -21.44 2.89 -26.74
N SER A 430 -21.10 3.30 -25.53
CA SER A 430 -21.85 2.95 -24.32
C SER A 430 -21.84 4.07 -23.28
N LEU A 431 -22.91 4.12 -22.49
CA LEU A 431 -23.03 4.92 -21.28
C LEU A 431 -23.28 3.98 -20.09
N THR A 432 -22.45 4.10 -19.06
CA THR A 432 -22.57 3.29 -17.83
C THR A 432 -22.87 4.19 -16.65
N LEU A 433 -23.93 3.89 -15.92
CA LEU A 433 -24.23 4.43 -14.60
C LEU A 433 -23.91 3.36 -13.56
N ASP A 434 -23.13 3.71 -12.54
CA ASP A 434 -22.76 2.82 -11.43
C ASP A 434 -23.03 3.54 -10.11
N TYR A 435 -23.81 2.92 -9.24
CA TYR A 435 -24.01 3.34 -7.87
C TYR A 435 -23.59 2.23 -6.93
N ARG A 436 -22.85 2.59 -5.88
CA ARG A 436 -22.38 1.64 -4.87
C ARG A 436 -22.26 2.32 -3.51
N GLN A 437 -22.76 1.66 -2.51
CA GLN A 437 -22.48 1.99 -1.12
C GLN A 437 -21.39 1.09 -0.56
N GLN A 438 -20.47 1.67 0.22
CA GLN A 438 -19.34 0.98 0.83
C GLN A 438 -19.16 1.42 2.28
N VAL A 439 -18.53 0.57 3.10
CA VAL A 439 -18.09 0.91 4.46
C VAL A 439 -16.58 0.81 4.53
N ASN A 440 -15.95 1.88 5.00
CA ASN A 440 -14.51 1.94 5.21
C ASN A 440 -14.21 1.78 6.70
N PHE A 441 -13.39 0.78 6.99
CA PHE A 441 -12.82 0.54 8.31
C PHE A 441 -11.38 1.05 8.33
N THR A 442 -11.00 1.67 9.43
CA THR A 442 -9.65 2.17 9.64
C THR A 442 -8.67 1.03 9.95
N ASP A 443 -7.39 1.36 10.04
CA ASP A 443 -6.32 0.43 10.43
C ASP A 443 -5.95 0.58 11.91
N VAL A 444 -5.12 -0.35 12.39
CA VAL A 444 -4.71 -0.43 13.79
C VAL A 444 -3.94 0.82 14.26
N ASN A 445 -3.13 1.45 13.40
CA ASN A 445 -2.34 2.63 13.77
C ASN A 445 -3.24 3.82 14.08
N GLN A 446 -4.32 3.97 13.30
CA GLN A 446 -5.28 5.06 13.48
C GLN A 446 -6.09 4.94 14.78
N LEU A 447 -6.12 3.75 15.37
CA LEU A 447 -6.80 3.45 16.64
C LEU A 447 -5.86 3.55 17.84
N ALA A 448 -4.55 3.67 17.63
CA ALA A 448 -3.51 3.67 18.65
C ALA A 448 -3.48 5.00 19.43
N LYS A 449 -3.78 4.98 20.71
CA LYS A 449 -3.84 6.18 21.56
C LYS A 449 -2.47 6.69 22.00
N GLY A 450 -1.46 5.84 22.04
CA GLY A 450 -0.10 6.24 22.41
C GLY A 450 0.56 7.05 21.31
N MET A 451 1.41 7.96 21.70
CA MET A 451 2.18 8.83 20.82
C MET A 451 3.14 7.99 19.94
N VAL A 452 3.16 8.30 18.67
CA VAL A 452 4.06 7.73 17.68
C VAL A 452 4.87 8.86 17.07
N ASP A 453 6.18 8.73 17.07
CA ASP A 453 7.08 9.64 16.42
C ASP A 453 7.14 9.34 14.91
N ASN A 454 6.93 10.35 14.09
CA ASN A 454 7.04 10.32 12.63
C ASN A 454 8.18 11.19 12.10
N GLY A 455 9.14 11.50 12.94
CA GLY A 455 10.27 12.37 12.77
C GLY A 455 10.43 13.27 13.99
N TYR A 456 11.62 13.69 14.31
CA TYR A 456 12.02 14.39 15.55
C TYR A 456 11.10 15.53 16.02
N ASN A 457 10.25 16.06 15.17
CA ASN A 457 9.30 17.15 15.45
C ASN A 457 7.86 16.86 15.00
N ALA A 458 7.54 15.64 14.63
CA ALA A 458 6.24 15.29 14.06
C ALA A 458 5.65 14.07 14.76
N PHE A 459 4.67 14.27 15.63
CA PHE A 459 4.06 13.22 16.44
C PHE A 459 2.61 12.97 16.02
N PHE A 460 2.17 11.74 16.25
CA PHE A 460 0.82 11.30 15.95
C PHE A 460 0.30 10.45 17.11
N ALA A 461 -0.94 10.66 17.49
CA ALA A 461 -1.70 9.73 18.32
C ALA A 461 -3.04 9.46 17.64
N GLY A 462 -3.37 8.20 17.49
CA GLY A 462 -4.65 7.77 16.93
C GLY A 462 -5.80 8.00 17.91
N ASN A 463 -7.00 7.68 17.46
CA ASN A 463 -8.20 7.77 18.27
C ASN A 463 -9.00 6.48 18.13
N SER A 464 -9.16 5.77 19.25
CA SER A 464 -9.91 4.50 19.28
C SER A 464 -11.43 4.66 19.14
N GLU A 465 -11.94 5.89 19.20
CA GLU A 465 -13.37 6.20 19.16
C GLU A 465 -13.85 6.61 17.76
N VAL A 466 -12.96 6.64 16.75
CA VAL A 466 -13.37 6.98 15.39
C VAL A 466 -14.34 5.96 14.83
N MET A 467 -15.43 6.46 14.26
CA MET A 467 -16.46 5.65 13.62
C MET A 467 -16.05 5.25 12.20
N ASN A 468 -16.63 4.16 11.72
CA ASN A 468 -16.41 3.67 10.37
C ASN A 468 -17.12 4.54 9.33
N ALA A 469 -16.39 4.98 8.31
CA ALA A 469 -16.94 5.84 7.28
C ALA A 469 -17.86 5.08 6.31
N SER A 470 -19.00 5.69 5.97
CA SER A 470 -19.93 5.17 4.96
C SER A 470 -19.81 5.99 3.67
N ILE A 471 -19.54 5.35 2.55
CA ILE A 471 -19.28 6.01 1.28
C ILE A 471 -20.36 5.66 0.26
N HIS A 472 -20.98 6.68 -0.32
CA HIS A 472 -21.87 6.56 -1.46
C HIS A 472 -21.16 7.06 -2.72
N ASN A 473 -20.98 6.18 -3.69
CA ASN A 473 -20.35 6.50 -4.96
C ASN A 473 -21.37 6.40 -6.10
N VAL A 474 -21.53 7.48 -6.86
CA VAL A 474 -22.28 7.49 -8.11
C VAL A 474 -21.34 7.88 -9.23
N SER A 475 -21.28 7.12 -10.30
CA SER A 475 -20.49 7.50 -11.46
C SER A 475 -21.25 7.26 -12.76
N LEU A 476 -21.11 8.22 -13.68
CA LEU A 476 -21.61 8.15 -15.05
C LEU A 476 -20.39 8.16 -15.98
N PHE A 477 -20.26 7.13 -16.79
CA PHE A 477 -19.13 6.98 -17.71
C PHE A 477 -19.61 6.76 -19.13
N TYR A 478 -19.29 7.69 -20.02
CA TYR A 478 -19.52 7.59 -21.46
C TYR A 478 -18.25 7.19 -22.17
N ARG A 479 -18.36 6.25 -23.11
CA ARG A 479 -17.27 5.81 -23.97
C ARG A 479 -17.78 5.65 -25.40
N SER A 480 -17.05 6.22 -26.37
CA SER A 480 -17.26 6.02 -27.79
C SER A 480 -15.91 5.82 -28.49
N TYR A 481 -15.84 4.84 -29.34
CA TYR A 481 -14.66 4.52 -30.14
C TYR A 481 -15.02 4.35 -31.60
N ASN A 482 -14.31 5.05 -32.50
CA ASN A 482 -14.50 4.96 -33.94
C ASN A 482 -13.18 4.58 -34.62
N LEU A 483 -13.15 3.39 -35.21
CA LEU A 483 -11.98 2.86 -35.91
C LEU A 483 -11.65 3.60 -37.21
N TYR A 484 -12.66 4.14 -37.90
CA TYR A 484 -12.47 4.75 -39.23
C TYR A 484 -11.70 6.07 -39.16
N ASN A 485 -11.96 6.87 -38.15
CA ASN A 485 -11.28 8.15 -37.93
C ASN A 485 -10.32 8.13 -36.73
N ALA A 486 -10.02 6.94 -36.19
CA ALA A 486 -9.16 6.73 -35.03
C ALA A 486 -9.53 7.61 -33.82
N SER A 487 -10.82 7.99 -33.69
CA SER A 487 -11.27 8.80 -32.57
C SER A 487 -11.69 7.95 -31.38
N ASN A 488 -11.27 8.36 -30.18
CA ASN A 488 -11.67 7.78 -28.90
C ASN A 488 -12.15 8.91 -27.99
N VAL A 489 -13.42 8.86 -27.60
CA VAL A 489 -14.04 9.83 -26.71
C VAL A 489 -14.45 9.12 -25.43
N PHE A 490 -14.05 9.68 -24.30
CA PHE A 490 -14.53 9.25 -23.00
C PHE A 490 -14.84 10.46 -22.13
N ALA A 491 -15.90 10.35 -21.36
CA ALA A 491 -16.29 11.34 -20.36
C ALA A 491 -16.73 10.64 -19.09
N ARG A 492 -16.33 11.17 -17.94
CA ARG A 492 -16.72 10.64 -16.64
C ARG A 492 -17.16 11.77 -15.72
N VAL A 493 -18.31 11.56 -15.08
CA VAL A 493 -18.78 12.35 -13.95
C VAL A 493 -18.89 11.40 -12.76
N ALA A 494 -18.35 11.80 -11.63
CA ALA A 494 -18.43 11.01 -10.40
C ALA A 494 -18.81 11.92 -9.23
N TYR A 495 -19.69 11.42 -8.37
CA TYR A 495 -20.04 12.04 -7.11
C TYR A 495 -19.81 11.05 -5.98
N THR A 496 -19.10 11.50 -4.96
CA THR A 496 -18.81 10.71 -3.77
C THR A 496 -19.27 11.49 -2.55
N LYS A 497 -20.12 10.88 -1.73
CA LYS A 497 -20.48 11.38 -0.40
C LYS A 497 -19.91 10.42 0.64
N THR A 498 -19.15 10.95 1.59
CA THR A 498 -18.59 10.18 2.71
C THR A 498 -19.22 10.70 3.99
N ILE A 499 -19.84 9.81 4.74
CA ILE A 499 -20.46 10.05 6.05
C ILE A 499 -19.49 9.51 7.10
N ASP A 500 -19.29 10.24 8.20
CA ASP A 500 -18.33 9.92 9.27
C ASP A 500 -16.89 9.75 8.74
N GLN A 501 -16.47 10.62 7.82
CA GLN A 501 -15.13 10.58 7.26
C GLN A 501 -14.08 10.75 8.36
N ILE A 502 -13.10 9.84 8.40
CA ILE A 502 -11.95 9.99 9.29
C ILE A 502 -11.02 11.03 8.69
N SER A 503 -10.77 12.07 9.45
CA SER A 503 -9.89 13.19 9.14
C SER A 503 -8.78 13.30 10.17
N THR A 504 -7.70 13.99 9.81
CA THR A 504 -6.59 14.25 10.74
C THR A 504 -6.67 15.71 11.18
N ASP A 505 -6.72 15.94 12.48
CA ASP A 505 -6.51 17.24 13.09
C ASP A 505 -5.02 17.48 13.28
N PHE A 506 -4.59 18.71 13.02
CA PHE A 506 -3.19 19.10 13.03
C PHE A 506 -3.01 20.35 13.89
N ASN A 507 -2.16 20.23 14.91
CA ASN A 507 -1.87 21.32 15.83
C ASN A 507 -0.36 21.45 16.05
N PHE A 508 0.12 22.69 16.19
CA PHE A 508 1.45 22.94 16.74
C PHE A 508 1.38 23.01 18.26
N VAL A 509 2.35 22.39 18.93
CA VAL A 509 2.47 22.46 20.36
C VAL A 509 3.08 23.82 20.72
N PRO A 510 2.41 24.67 21.51
CA PRO A 510 2.92 26.00 21.88
C PRO A 510 4.28 25.93 22.55
N GLY A 511 5.18 26.86 22.21
CA GLY A 511 6.52 26.93 22.78
C GLY A 511 7.50 25.87 22.26
N SER A 512 7.17 25.20 21.15
CA SER A 512 8.03 24.19 20.54
C SER A 512 7.92 24.18 19.02
N VAL A 513 8.77 23.43 18.35
CA VAL A 513 8.67 23.15 16.91
C VAL A 513 7.85 21.89 16.62
N VAL A 514 7.28 21.28 17.63
CA VAL A 514 6.54 20.02 17.52
C VAL A 514 5.19 20.23 16.86
N SER A 515 4.92 19.43 15.85
CA SER A 515 3.59 19.23 15.30
C SER A 515 2.96 17.95 15.85
N PHE A 516 1.68 18.06 16.24
CA PHE A 516 0.92 16.93 16.77
C PHE A 516 -0.33 16.69 15.93
N ARG A 517 -0.56 15.44 15.58
CA ARG A 517 -1.70 15.00 14.76
C ARG A 517 -2.53 13.99 15.52
N THR A 518 -3.84 14.10 15.39
CA THR A 518 -4.79 13.11 15.90
C THR A 518 -5.92 12.88 14.91
N ASN A 519 -6.62 11.77 15.06
CA ASN A 519 -7.76 11.46 14.19
C ASN A 519 -9.08 11.82 14.83
N LEU A 520 -10.01 12.26 14.01
CA LEU A 520 -11.40 12.50 14.38
C LEU A 520 -12.33 12.14 13.22
N ASN A 521 -13.60 11.92 13.51
CA ASN A 521 -14.61 11.92 12.46
C ASN A 521 -14.91 13.36 12.06
N SER A 522 -14.84 13.66 10.75
CA SER A 522 -15.17 14.99 10.24
C SER A 522 -16.63 15.35 10.59
N PRO A 523 -16.89 16.55 11.11
CA PRO A 523 -18.26 17.03 11.32
C PRO A 523 -18.98 17.39 10.01
N PHE A 524 -18.27 17.32 8.89
CA PHE A 524 -18.80 17.64 7.56
C PHE A 524 -18.82 16.38 6.68
N ASP A 525 -19.99 16.14 6.06
CA ASP A 525 -20.23 15.08 5.08
C ASP A 525 -19.89 15.49 3.64
#